data_e664cc3e064ee63622a5d671fd2aa080
#
_entry.id   e664cc3e064ee63622a5d671fd2aa080
#
_cell.length_a   1.000
_cell.length_b   1.000
_cell.length_c   1.000
_cell.angle_alpha   90.00
_cell.angle_beta   90.00
_cell.angle_gamma   90.00
#
_symmetry.space_group_name_H-M   'P 1'
#
loop_
_entity.id
_entity.type
_entity.pdbx_description
1 polymer ?
#
loop_
_entity_poly.entity_id
_entity_poly.type
_entity_poly.pdbx_seq_one_letter_code
_entity_poly.pdbx_strand_id
1 'polypeptide(L)'
;MHEAGLLAAAVGEALAAGPPADRWGRRVAGAPQPVALEIRVLDPMHVAPESARLHAELALRARGLDGVEVIVSADPVTCVMCEVPNEVSAGHPFCADCGWPLPDRGGHAVEAVVRWAAGAPA
;
A
#
# COMPACT_ATOMS: atom_id res chain seq x y z
N MET A 1 16.01 -5.92 3.16
CA MET A 1 15.18 -7.08 3.49
C MET A 1 13.95 -6.73 4.29
N HIS A 2 14.00 -5.64 5.05
CA HIS A 2 12.84 -5.18 5.84
C HIS A 2 11.62 -4.83 4.98
N GLU A 3 11.86 -4.22 3.83
CA GLU A 3 10.79 -3.79 2.94
C GLU A 3 9.96 -4.96 2.40
N ALA A 4 10.62 -6.03 1.94
CA ALA A 4 9.92 -7.21 1.44
C ALA A 4 9.05 -7.86 2.51
N GLY A 5 9.56 -8.00 3.73
CA GLY A 5 8.80 -8.54 4.85
C GLY A 5 7.64 -7.64 5.27
N LEU A 6 7.85 -6.32 5.25
CA LEU A 6 6.83 -5.34 5.56
C LEU A 6 5.66 -5.43 4.56
N LEU A 7 5.96 -5.49 3.26
CA LEU A 7 4.94 -5.59 2.23
C LEU A 7 4.21 -6.94 2.30
N ALA A 8 4.94 -8.03 2.50
CA ALA A 8 4.33 -9.35 2.62
C ALA A 8 3.36 -9.40 3.81
N ALA A 9 3.73 -8.81 4.95
CA ALA A 9 2.86 -8.74 6.12
C ALA A 9 1.63 -7.88 5.85
N ALA A 10 1.80 -6.71 5.24
CA ALA A 10 0.69 -5.82 4.93
C ALA A 10 -0.31 -6.47 3.97
N VAL A 11 0.19 -7.13 2.93
CA VAL A 11 -0.65 -7.86 1.98
C VAL A 11 -1.39 -9.01 2.68
N GLY A 12 -0.68 -9.77 3.52
CA GLY A 12 -1.28 -10.87 4.27
C GLY A 12 -2.40 -10.41 5.20
N GLU A 13 -2.18 -9.32 5.92
CA GLU A 13 -3.19 -8.75 6.82
C GLU A 13 -4.40 -8.24 6.05
N ALA A 14 -4.18 -7.56 4.91
CA ALA A 14 -5.26 -7.05 4.09
C ALA A 14 -6.13 -8.17 3.52
N LEU A 15 -5.51 -9.27 3.07
CA LEU A 15 -6.23 -10.44 2.57
C LEU A 15 -6.97 -11.16 3.70
N ALA A 16 -6.35 -11.27 4.88
CA ALA A 16 -6.95 -11.94 6.04
C ALA A 16 -8.16 -11.17 6.57
N ALA A 17 -8.19 -9.84 6.42
CA ALA A 17 -9.34 -9.04 6.82
C ALA A 17 -10.60 -9.42 6.03
N GLY A 18 -10.43 -9.92 4.82
CA GLY A 18 -11.53 -10.38 3.99
C GLY A 18 -12.40 -9.23 3.46
N PRO A 19 -13.44 -9.58 2.70
CA PRO A 19 -14.36 -8.58 2.18
C PRO A 19 -15.17 -7.95 3.31
N PRO A 20 -15.62 -6.68 3.14
CA PRO A 20 -16.45 -6.04 4.13
C PRO A 20 -17.78 -6.78 4.29
N ALA A 21 -18.30 -6.82 5.51
CA ALA A 21 -19.62 -7.34 5.79
C ALA A 21 -20.68 -6.40 5.20
N ASP A 22 -21.87 -6.95 4.94
CA ASP A 22 -22.98 -6.08 4.55
C ASP A 22 -23.41 -5.21 5.74
N ARG A 23 -24.40 -4.31 5.51
CA ARG A 23 -24.87 -3.40 6.56
C ARG A 23 -25.49 -4.10 7.77
N TRP A 24 -25.75 -5.39 7.65
CA TRP A 24 -26.30 -6.22 8.73
C TRP A 24 -25.22 -7.05 9.44
N GLY A 25 -23.95 -6.84 9.10
CA GLY A 25 -22.84 -7.59 9.65
C GLY A 25 -22.67 -8.98 9.08
N ARG A 26 -23.36 -9.29 7.97
CA ARG A 26 -23.25 -10.60 7.33
C ARG A 26 -22.29 -10.52 6.14
N ARG A 27 -21.60 -11.63 5.89
CA ARG A 27 -20.75 -11.71 4.72
C ARG A 27 -21.59 -11.76 3.45
N VAL A 28 -21.03 -11.16 2.39
CA VAL A 28 -21.68 -11.18 1.09
C VAL A 28 -21.75 -12.63 0.58
N ALA A 29 -22.89 -12.98 -0.04
CA ALA A 29 -23.08 -14.32 -0.60
C ALA A 29 -22.12 -14.58 -1.76
N GLY A 30 -21.69 -15.82 -1.91
CA GLY A 30 -20.73 -16.25 -2.93
C GLY A 30 -19.29 -16.20 -2.40
N ALA A 31 -18.36 -16.65 -3.22
CA ALA A 31 -16.93 -16.64 -2.90
C ALA A 31 -16.31 -15.35 -3.45
N PRO A 32 -16.11 -14.32 -2.62
CA PRO A 32 -15.54 -13.07 -3.10
C PRO A 32 -14.10 -13.29 -3.55
N GLN A 33 -13.71 -12.58 -4.61
CA GLN A 33 -12.37 -12.67 -5.17
C GLN A 33 -11.69 -11.33 -5.03
N PRO A 34 -10.41 -11.29 -4.60
CA PRO A 34 -9.65 -10.05 -4.61
C PRO A 34 -9.39 -9.65 -6.07
N VAL A 35 -9.68 -8.41 -6.42
CA VAL A 35 -9.49 -7.91 -7.79
C VAL A 35 -8.43 -6.84 -7.87
N ALA A 36 -8.19 -6.10 -6.79
CA ALA A 36 -7.16 -5.08 -6.74
C ALA A 36 -6.61 -4.96 -5.33
N LEU A 37 -5.34 -4.61 -5.26
CA LEU A 37 -4.64 -4.32 -4.01
C LEU A 37 -4.14 -2.89 -4.09
N GLU A 38 -4.62 -2.04 -3.21
CA GLU A 38 -4.17 -0.65 -3.12
C GLU A 38 -3.13 -0.54 -2.00
N ILE A 39 -1.93 -0.11 -2.37
CA ILE A 39 -0.85 0.16 -1.42
C ILE A 39 -0.68 1.67 -1.35
N ARG A 40 -0.79 2.22 -0.15
CA ARG A 40 -0.50 3.60 0.12
C ARG A 40 0.82 3.66 0.89
N VAL A 41 1.83 4.27 0.30
CA VAL A 41 3.13 4.44 0.94
C VAL A 41 3.06 5.71 1.78
N LEU A 42 3.09 5.54 3.10
CA LEU A 42 3.00 6.66 4.05
C LEU A 42 4.37 7.26 4.32
N ASP A 43 5.42 6.47 4.19
CA ASP A 43 6.79 6.89 4.41
C ASP A 43 7.65 6.61 3.17
N PRO A 44 7.56 7.45 2.13
CA PRO A 44 8.32 7.23 0.90
C PRO A 44 9.82 7.44 1.08
N MET A 45 10.26 7.94 2.22
CA MET A 45 11.68 8.06 2.55
C MET A 45 12.30 6.69 2.82
N HIS A 46 11.52 5.76 3.36
CA HIS A 46 11.98 4.41 3.72
C HIS A 46 11.47 3.33 2.76
N VAL A 47 10.34 3.57 2.10
CA VAL A 47 9.75 2.60 1.18
C VAL A 47 9.53 3.28 -0.17
N ALA A 48 10.31 2.90 -1.17
CA ALA A 48 10.15 3.43 -2.53
C ALA A 48 8.87 2.85 -3.16
N PRO A 49 8.03 3.68 -3.80
CA PRO A 49 6.79 3.19 -4.41
C PRO A 49 6.98 2.07 -5.43
N GLU A 50 8.01 2.14 -6.27
CA GLU A 50 8.29 1.11 -7.26
C GLU A 50 8.66 -0.22 -6.59
N SER A 51 9.43 -0.14 -5.50
CA SER A 51 9.82 -1.31 -4.73
C SER A 51 8.61 -1.89 -3.99
N ALA A 52 7.74 -1.04 -3.46
CA ALA A 52 6.50 -1.48 -2.83
C ALA A 52 5.62 -2.26 -3.82
N ARG A 53 5.51 -1.78 -5.06
CA ARG A 53 4.77 -2.46 -6.12
C ARG A 53 5.35 -3.85 -6.37
N LEU A 54 6.68 -3.93 -6.57
CA LEU A 54 7.35 -5.19 -6.85
C LEU A 54 7.12 -6.20 -5.72
N HIS A 55 7.34 -5.80 -4.49
CA HIS A 55 7.17 -6.70 -3.35
C HIS A 55 5.71 -7.11 -3.13
N ALA A 56 4.77 -6.21 -3.39
CA ALA A 56 3.35 -6.54 -3.33
C ALA A 56 2.97 -7.56 -4.40
N GLU A 57 3.45 -7.37 -5.63
CA GLU A 57 3.20 -8.31 -6.72
C GLU A 57 3.78 -9.70 -6.41
N LEU A 58 4.99 -9.74 -5.86
CA LEU A 58 5.61 -11.00 -5.47
C LEU A 58 4.83 -11.70 -4.34
N ALA A 59 4.34 -10.93 -3.38
CA ALA A 59 3.55 -11.47 -2.28
C ALA A 59 2.21 -12.05 -2.77
N LEU A 60 1.56 -11.39 -3.72
CA LEU A 60 0.33 -11.90 -4.33
C LEU A 60 0.59 -13.16 -5.14
N ARG A 61 1.66 -13.16 -5.94
CA ARG A 61 2.04 -14.32 -6.75
C ARG A 61 2.33 -15.53 -5.87
N ALA A 62 2.98 -15.33 -4.74
CA ALA A 62 3.26 -16.41 -3.80
C ALA A 62 1.99 -17.05 -3.23
N ARG A 63 0.86 -16.35 -3.32
CA ARG A 63 -0.45 -16.84 -2.89
C ARG A 63 -1.33 -17.30 -4.04
N GLY A 64 -0.79 -17.37 -5.26
CA GLY A 64 -1.56 -17.74 -6.44
C GLY A 64 -2.54 -16.68 -6.93
N LEU A 65 -2.30 -15.42 -6.57
CA LEU A 65 -3.18 -14.29 -6.88
C LEU A 65 -2.59 -13.38 -7.96
N ASP A 66 -2.13 -13.97 -9.06
CA ASP A 66 -1.45 -13.27 -10.14
C ASP A 66 -2.32 -12.25 -10.88
N GLY A 67 -3.65 -12.46 -10.86
CA GLY A 67 -4.59 -11.60 -11.58
C GLY A 67 -5.02 -10.37 -10.81
N VAL A 68 -4.50 -10.15 -9.61
CA VAL A 68 -4.87 -8.99 -8.79
C VAL A 68 -4.06 -7.77 -9.24
N GLU A 69 -4.75 -6.69 -9.56
CA GLU A 69 -4.11 -5.43 -9.94
C GLU A 69 -3.49 -4.77 -8.71
N VAL A 70 -2.25 -4.30 -8.82
CA VAL A 70 -1.59 -3.56 -7.75
C VAL A 70 -1.59 -2.08 -8.10
N ILE A 71 -2.18 -1.26 -7.22
CA ILE A 71 -2.25 0.19 -7.37
C ILE A 71 -1.45 0.79 -6.22
N VAL A 72 -0.41 1.56 -6.54
CA VAL A 72 0.47 2.16 -5.54
C VAL A 72 0.36 3.67 -5.60
N SER A 73 0.18 4.27 -4.43
CA SER A 73 0.25 5.71 -4.25
C SER A 73 1.22 6.03 -3.11
N ALA A 74 1.77 7.23 -3.11
CA ALA A 74 2.67 7.67 -2.06
C ALA A 74 2.19 9.03 -1.54
N ASP A 75 2.23 9.19 -0.22
CA ASP A 75 1.91 10.47 0.40
C ASP A 75 3.04 11.46 0.16
N PRO A 76 2.73 12.73 -0.09
CA PRO A 76 3.76 13.76 -0.13
C PRO A 76 4.33 13.98 1.28
N VAL A 77 5.59 14.41 1.33
CA VAL A 77 6.27 14.75 2.58
C VAL A 77 6.40 16.27 2.64
N THR A 78 5.84 16.88 3.69
CA THR A 78 5.89 18.32 3.87
C THR A 78 7.21 18.74 4.51
N CYS A 79 7.88 19.70 3.87
CA CYS A 79 9.11 20.27 4.43
C CYS A 79 8.81 21.03 5.72
N VAL A 80 9.59 20.80 6.77
CA VAL A 80 9.41 21.48 8.08
C VAL A 80 9.85 22.94 8.04
N MET A 81 10.67 23.31 7.05
CA MET A 81 11.21 24.68 6.98
C MET A 81 10.36 25.60 6.10
N CYS A 82 9.96 25.16 4.91
CA CYS A 82 9.21 26.00 4.00
C CYS A 82 7.74 25.56 3.81
N GLU A 83 7.33 24.48 4.46
CA GLU A 83 5.96 23.98 4.47
C GLU A 83 5.43 23.57 3.09
N VAL A 84 6.32 23.31 2.14
CA VAL A 84 5.95 22.86 0.79
C VAL A 84 5.84 21.34 0.78
N PRO A 85 4.77 20.77 0.21
CA PRO A 85 4.68 19.31 0.04
C PRO A 85 5.64 18.87 -1.07
N ASN A 86 6.32 17.75 -0.83
CA ASN A 86 7.26 17.15 -1.76
C ASN A 86 6.81 15.77 -2.17
N GLU A 87 6.81 15.51 -3.48
CA GLU A 87 6.71 14.14 -3.97
C GLU A 87 8.10 13.52 -3.87
N VAL A 88 8.22 12.55 -2.97
CA VAL A 88 9.51 11.92 -2.71
C VAL A 88 9.67 10.72 -3.63
N SER A 89 10.73 10.73 -4.42
CA SER A 89 11.19 9.56 -5.15
C SER A 89 12.43 9.00 -4.46
N ALA A 90 12.73 7.73 -4.70
CA ALA A 90 13.87 7.06 -4.09
C ALA A 90 15.16 7.86 -4.33
N GLY A 91 15.90 8.13 -3.27
CA GLY A 91 17.19 8.80 -3.35
C GLY A 91 17.14 10.32 -3.29
N HIS A 92 15.98 10.94 -3.07
CA HIS A 92 15.85 12.39 -2.97
C HIS A 92 15.24 12.81 -1.63
N PRO A 93 16.04 12.73 -0.53
CA PRO A 93 15.51 13.03 0.81
C PRO A 93 15.51 14.52 1.16
N PHE A 94 15.59 15.40 0.16
CA PHE A 94 15.70 16.84 0.39
C PHE A 94 14.54 17.58 -0.28
N CYS A 95 14.12 18.69 0.34
CA CYS A 95 13.10 19.54 -0.24
C CYS A 95 13.55 20.10 -1.58
N ALA A 96 12.69 19.99 -2.60
CA ALA A 96 13.00 20.49 -3.94
C ALA A 96 13.12 22.02 -3.99
N ASP A 97 12.42 22.72 -3.08
CA ASP A 97 12.42 24.18 -3.07
C ASP A 97 13.57 24.78 -2.27
N CYS A 98 13.81 24.30 -1.02
CA CYS A 98 14.78 24.92 -0.13
C CYS A 98 16.00 24.06 0.16
N GLY A 99 16.00 22.79 -0.26
CA GLY A 99 17.12 21.87 -0.04
C GLY A 99 17.22 21.32 1.38
N TRP A 100 16.28 21.64 2.27
CA TRP A 100 16.32 21.15 3.63
C TRP A 100 15.99 19.64 3.67
N PRO A 101 16.62 18.87 4.57
CA PRO A 101 16.27 17.45 4.70
C PRO A 101 14.80 17.27 5.06
N LEU A 102 14.13 16.35 4.37
CA LEU A 102 12.74 16.03 4.66
C LEU A 102 12.64 15.17 5.90
N PRO A 103 11.61 15.36 6.74
CA PRO A 103 11.47 14.61 7.97
C PRO A 103 11.04 13.17 7.73
N ASP A 104 11.49 12.27 8.58
CA ASP A 104 10.97 10.91 8.64
C ASP A 104 9.56 10.97 9.22
N ARG A 105 8.68 10.17 8.64
CA ARG A 105 7.33 10.05 9.12
C ARG A 105 7.25 8.81 10.01
N GLY A 106 7.05 8.99 11.29
CA GLY A 106 6.93 7.87 12.23
C GLY A 106 5.67 7.04 11.97
N GLY A 107 5.60 5.84 12.53
CA GLY A 107 4.44 4.97 12.45
C GLY A 107 4.52 3.94 11.33
N HIS A 108 3.37 3.56 10.80
CA HIS A 108 3.31 2.58 9.72
C HIS A 108 3.83 3.17 8.41
N ALA A 109 4.69 2.41 7.74
CA ALA A 109 5.29 2.87 6.49
C ALA A 109 4.36 2.68 5.30
N VAL A 110 3.46 1.69 5.35
CA VAL A 110 2.50 1.41 4.29
C VAL A 110 1.15 1.02 4.86
N GLU A 111 0.11 1.27 4.07
CA GLU A 111 -1.24 0.74 4.29
C GLU A 111 -1.64 -0.06 3.07
N ALA A 112 -2.29 -1.20 3.28
CA ALA A 112 -2.77 -2.05 2.19
C ALA A 112 -4.26 -2.29 2.34
N VAL A 113 -4.99 -2.11 1.25
CA VAL A 113 -6.43 -2.36 1.19
C VAL A 113 -6.73 -3.21 -0.03
N VAL A 114 -7.49 -4.27 0.17
CA VAL A 114 -7.92 -5.14 -0.92
C VAL A 114 -9.31 -4.74 -1.37
N ARG A 115 -9.49 -4.61 -2.68
CA ARG A 115 -10.81 -4.47 -3.29
C ARG A 115 -11.29 -5.86 -3.70
N TRP A 116 -12.51 -6.17 -3.32
CA TRP A 116 -13.11 -7.48 -3.56
C TRP A 116 -14.24 -7.36 -4.57
N ALA A 117 -14.27 -8.29 -5.52
CA ALA A 117 -15.43 -8.45 -6.37
C ALA A 117 -16.38 -9.46 -5.73
N ALA A 118 -17.67 -9.24 -5.89
CA ALA A 118 -18.65 -10.22 -5.46
C ALA A 118 -18.42 -11.52 -6.22
N GLY A 119 -18.53 -12.65 -5.53
CA GLY A 119 -18.48 -13.94 -6.17
C GLY A 119 -19.67 -14.12 -7.11
N ALA A 120 -19.56 -15.08 -8.05
CA ALA A 120 -20.65 -15.38 -8.93
C ALA A 120 -21.88 -15.77 -8.10
N PRO A 121 -23.08 -15.26 -8.44
CA PRO A 121 -24.29 -15.69 -7.75
C PRO A 121 -24.48 -17.19 -7.93
N ALA A 122 -24.83 -17.83 -6.83
CA ALA A 122 -25.09 -19.27 -6.84
C ALA A 122 -26.27 -19.62 -7.71
#